data_2cd25ea4924adf8d56ff92850c1e6904
#
_entry.id   2cd25ea4924adf8d56ff92850c1e6904
#
_cell.length_a   1.000
_cell.length_b   1.000
_cell.length_c   1.000
_cell.angle_alpha   90.00
_cell.angle_beta   90.00
_cell.angle_gamma   90.00
#
_symmetry.space_group_name_H-M   'P 1'
#
loop_
_entity.id
_entity.type
_entity.pdbx_description
1 polymer ?
#
loop_
_entity_poly.entity_id
_entity_poly.type
_entity_poly.pdbx_seq_one_letter_code
_entity_poly.pdbx_strand_id
1 'polypeptide(L)'
;MPVLKPLLLQLILILLNAFFAATEIALISINEKKVRAQAEDGNKKAKKMLKIIEEPTKFLSTIQVGITLAGFLGSAFAADNFAGGLTKWIIATFRITKVSPDVINNISVVIITLILSYFTLVLGELVPKRVAMKNKEKLDRKSVV
;
A
#
# COMPACT_ATOMS: atom_id res chain seq x y z
N MET A 1 15.07 8.33 20.37
CA MET A 1 15.77 7.64 19.27
C MET A 1 15.37 8.30 17.94
N PRO A 2 16.34 8.83 17.20
CA PRO A 2 16.03 9.57 15.96
C PRO A 2 15.42 8.72 14.84
N VAL A 3 15.55 7.41 14.92
CA VAL A 3 15.06 6.47 13.90
C VAL A 3 13.61 6.02 14.15
N LEU A 4 13.14 6.13 15.38
CA LEU A 4 11.80 5.61 15.75
C LEU A 4 10.66 6.37 15.06
N LYS A 5 10.70 7.70 15.05
CA LYS A 5 9.68 8.53 14.41
C LYS A 5 9.56 8.26 12.90
N PRO A 6 10.69 8.24 12.14
CA PRO A 6 10.65 7.86 10.72
C PRO A 6 10.10 6.47 10.47
N LEU A 7 10.45 5.48 11.29
CA LEU A 7 9.94 4.12 11.15
C LEU A 7 8.44 4.05 11.42
N LEU A 8 7.93 4.77 12.43
CA LEU A 8 6.51 4.83 12.73
C LEU A 8 5.71 5.45 11.59
N LEU A 9 6.20 6.56 11.03
CA LEU A 9 5.55 7.21 9.90
C LEU A 9 5.54 6.30 8.68
N GLN A 10 6.65 5.61 8.43
CA GLN A 10 6.75 4.65 7.34
C GLN A 10 5.74 3.51 7.51
N LEU A 11 5.62 3.00 8.72
CA LEU A 11 4.63 1.96 9.04
C LEU A 11 3.20 2.46 8.79
N ILE A 12 2.88 3.69 9.18
CA ILE A 12 1.57 4.30 8.93
C ILE A 12 1.28 4.37 7.42
N LEU A 13 2.26 4.79 6.61
CA LEU A 13 2.09 4.85 5.16
C LEU A 13 1.87 3.47 4.54
N ILE A 14 2.60 2.45 5.01
CA ILE A 14 2.39 1.06 4.58
C ILE A 14 0.98 0.57 4.96
N LEU A 15 0.51 0.89 6.17
CA LEU A 15 -0.83 0.52 6.63
C LEU A 15 -1.93 1.22 5.82
N LEU A 16 -1.75 2.49 5.47
CA LEU A 16 -2.66 3.20 4.57
C LEU A 16 -2.72 2.52 3.20
N ASN A 17 -1.57 2.16 2.66
CA ASN A 17 -1.48 1.46 1.39
C ASN A 17 -2.18 0.10 1.47
N ALA A 18 -1.99 -0.64 2.55
CA ALA A 18 -2.65 -1.92 2.82
C ALA A 18 -4.18 -1.75 2.90
N PHE A 19 -4.65 -0.70 3.56
CA PHE A 19 -6.07 -0.38 3.64
C PHE A 19 -6.68 -0.15 2.25
N PHE A 20 -6.05 0.66 1.42
CA PHE A 20 -6.52 0.91 0.05
C PHE A 20 -6.50 -0.36 -0.80
N ALA A 21 -5.45 -1.17 -0.69
CA ALA A 21 -5.33 -2.44 -1.41
C ALA A 21 -6.43 -3.43 -1.01
N ALA A 22 -6.72 -3.55 0.27
CA ALA A 22 -7.81 -4.39 0.78
C ALA A 22 -9.17 -3.88 0.32
N THR A 23 -9.38 -2.56 0.30
CA THR A 23 -10.61 -1.94 -0.18
C THR A 23 -10.82 -2.23 -1.67
N GLU A 24 -9.78 -2.18 -2.47
CA GLU A 24 -9.82 -2.54 -3.89
C GLU A 24 -10.36 -3.96 -4.09
N ILE A 25 -9.80 -4.92 -3.36
CA ILE A 25 -10.23 -6.32 -3.43
C ILE A 25 -11.66 -6.49 -2.92
N ALA A 26 -12.02 -5.82 -1.84
CA ALA A 26 -13.38 -5.85 -1.30
C ALA A 26 -14.39 -5.37 -2.33
N LEU A 27 -14.07 -4.28 -3.04
CA LEU A 27 -14.95 -3.72 -4.07
C LEU A 27 -15.12 -4.66 -5.26
N ILE A 28 -14.03 -5.21 -5.78
CA ILE A 28 -14.05 -6.15 -6.91
C ILE A 28 -14.82 -7.44 -6.53
N SER A 29 -14.80 -7.78 -5.26
CA SER A 29 -15.37 -9.02 -4.72
C SER A 29 -16.84 -8.94 -4.36
N ILE A 30 -17.48 -7.77 -4.46
CA ILE A 30 -18.88 -7.60 -4.09
C ILE A 30 -19.77 -8.38 -5.05
N ASN A 31 -20.75 -9.10 -4.49
CA ASN A 31 -21.79 -9.76 -5.27
C ASN A 31 -22.84 -8.73 -5.68
N GLU A 32 -22.77 -8.30 -6.94
CA GLU A 32 -23.67 -7.29 -7.50
C GLU A 32 -25.15 -7.70 -7.40
N LYS A 33 -25.48 -8.95 -7.67
CA LYS A 33 -26.86 -9.44 -7.62
C LYS A 33 -27.46 -9.30 -6.23
N LYS A 34 -26.68 -9.64 -5.19
CA LYS A 34 -27.12 -9.54 -3.80
C LYS A 34 -27.31 -8.08 -3.38
N VAL A 35 -26.37 -7.20 -3.76
CA VAL A 35 -26.46 -5.77 -3.46
C VAL A 35 -27.66 -5.14 -4.17
N ARG A 36 -27.88 -5.50 -5.43
CA ARG A 36 -29.02 -5.01 -6.22
C ARG A 36 -30.35 -5.42 -5.58
N ALA A 37 -30.48 -6.66 -5.17
CA ALA A 37 -31.68 -7.15 -4.47
C ALA A 37 -31.93 -6.39 -3.17
N GLN A 38 -30.90 -6.16 -2.36
CA GLN A 38 -31.01 -5.39 -1.12
C GLN A 38 -31.36 -3.92 -1.38
N ALA A 39 -30.85 -3.34 -2.45
CA ALA A 39 -31.18 -1.96 -2.85
C ALA A 39 -32.64 -1.84 -3.27
N GLU A 40 -33.17 -2.80 -4.00
CA GLU A 40 -34.59 -2.88 -4.39
C GLU A 40 -35.53 -3.01 -3.18
N ASP A 41 -35.05 -3.71 -2.12
CA ASP A 41 -35.81 -3.84 -0.85
C ASP A 41 -35.73 -2.56 0.04
N GLY A 42 -35.07 -1.49 -0.43
CA GLY A 42 -35.04 -0.20 0.25
C GLY A 42 -33.83 0.03 1.16
N ASN A 43 -32.84 -0.85 1.17
CA ASN A 43 -31.63 -0.67 1.96
C ASN A 43 -30.78 0.49 1.42
N LYS A 44 -30.65 1.57 2.22
CA LYS A 44 -29.91 2.79 1.84
C LYS A 44 -28.42 2.54 1.59
N LYS A 45 -27.79 1.68 2.41
CA LYS A 45 -26.37 1.32 2.25
C LYS A 45 -26.16 0.55 0.94
N ALA A 46 -27.05 -0.39 0.64
CA ALA A 46 -27.02 -1.15 -0.62
C ALA A 46 -27.19 -0.26 -1.83
N LYS A 47 -28.06 0.75 -1.77
CA LYS A 47 -28.23 1.75 -2.85
C LYS A 47 -26.95 2.55 -3.11
N LYS A 48 -26.25 2.99 -2.04
CA LYS A 48 -24.95 3.69 -2.17
C LYS A 48 -23.88 2.77 -2.77
N MET A 49 -23.83 1.53 -2.31
CA MET A 49 -22.88 0.53 -2.80
C MET A 49 -23.16 0.18 -4.26
N LEU A 50 -24.42 0.11 -4.66
CA LEU A 50 -24.79 -0.15 -6.04
C LEU A 50 -24.29 0.95 -6.99
N LYS A 51 -24.36 2.22 -6.59
CA LYS A 51 -23.80 3.33 -7.38
C LYS A 51 -22.29 3.16 -7.61
N ILE A 52 -21.55 2.70 -6.59
CA ILE A 52 -20.12 2.45 -6.70
C ILE A 52 -19.84 1.30 -7.67
N ILE A 53 -20.64 0.24 -7.61
CA ILE A 53 -20.50 -0.95 -8.45
C ILE A 53 -20.83 -0.62 -9.92
N GLU A 54 -21.79 0.25 -10.16
CA GLU A 54 -22.20 0.67 -11.52
C GLU A 54 -21.14 1.54 -12.21
N GLU A 55 -20.33 2.28 -11.43
CA GLU A 55 -19.20 3.08 -11.94
C GLU A 55 -17.86 2.65 -11.30
N PRO A 56 -17.44 1.38 -11.49
CA PRO A 56 -16.28 0.85 -10.79
C PRO A 56 -14.97 1.55 -11.15
N THR A 57 -14.83 1.99 -12.39
CA THR A 57 -13.61 2.63 -12.90
C THR A 57 -13.25 3.90 -12.12
N LYS A 58 -14.24 4.74 -11.83
CA LYS A 58 -14.05 5.98 -11.09
C LYS A 58 -13.53 5.71 -9.68
N PHE A 59 -14.15 4.76 -8.99
CA PHE A 59 -13.77 4.41 -7.62
C PHE A 59 -12.41 3.72 -7.56
N LEU A 60 -12.17 2.76 -8.45
CA LEU A 60 -10.88 2.05 -8.54
C LEU A 60 -9.73 3.00 -8.88
N SER A 61 -9.97 3.96 -9.78
CA SER A 61 -8.97 4.98 -10.11
C SER A 61 -8.61 5.84 -8.91
N THR A 62 -9.59 6.22 -8.10
CA THR A 62 -9.36 6.99 -6.86
C THR A 62 -8.53 6.20 -5.87
N ILE A 63 -8.82 4.91 -5.68
CA ILE A 63 -8.03 4.02 -4.82
C ILE A 63 -6.61 3.90 -5.35
N GLN A 64 -6.43 3.72 -6.65
CA GLN A 64 -5.12 3.58 -7.28
C GLN A 64 -4.27 4.85 -7.11
N VAL A 65 -4.88 6.03 -7.22
CA VAL A 65 -4.21 7.30 -6.93
C VAL A 65 -3.77 7.33 -5.46
N GLY A 66 -4.63 6.91 -4.54
CA GLY A 66 -4.28 6.82 -3.11
C GLY A 66 -3.07 5.91 -2.85
N ILE A 67 -3.07 4.73 -3.44
CA ILE A 67 -1.96 3.76 -3.35
C ILE A 67 -0.66 4.36 -3.89
N THR A 68 -0.73 4.97 -5.06
CA THR A 68 0.43 5.56 -5.73
C THR A 68 1.01 6.73 -4.93
N LEU A 69 0.16 7.62 -4.43
CA LEU A 69 0.60 8.76 -3.60
C LEU A 69 1.22 8.30 -2.29
N ALA A 70 0.61 7.33 -1.61
CA ALA A 70 1.16 6.77 -0.37
C ALA A 70 2.53 6.13 -0.63
N GLY A 71 2.68 5.41 -1.75
CA GLY A 71 3.96 4.83 -2.16
C GLY A 71 5.03 5.86 -2.44
N PHE A 72 4.72 6.91 -3.18
CA PHE A 72 5.67 8.00 -3.48
C PHE A 72 6.08 8.76 -2.22
N LEU A 73 5.12 9.11 -1.36
CA LEU A 73 5.41 9.76 -0.08
C LEU A 73 6.31 8.88 0.79
N GLY A 74 6.02 7.59 0.86
CA GLY A 74 6.83 6.63 1.60
C GLY A 74 8.26 6.55 1.08
N SER A 75 8.44 6.49 -0.24
CA SER A 75 9.76 6.43 -0.87
C SER A 75 10.56 7.71 -0.65
N ALA A 76 9.94 8.87 -0.86
CA ALA A 76 10.59 10.17 -0.65
C ALA A 76 11.00 10.35 0.82
N PHE A 77 10.12 10.02 1.73
CA PHE A 77 10.37 10.11 3.17
C PHE A 77 11.49 9.18 3.61
N ALA A 78 11.52 7.96 3.09
CA ALA A 78 12.57 7.00 3.40
C ALA A 78 13.94 7.44 2.86
N ALA A 79 13.96 7.97 1.65
CA ALA A 79 15.19 8.51 1.06
C ALA A 79 15.76 9.63 1.94
N ASP A 80 14.89 10.55 2.37
CA ASP A 80 15.31 11.70 3.20
C ASP A 80 15.83 11.27 4.57
N ASN A 81 15.23 10.26 5.20
CA ASN A 81 15.54 9.90 6.58
C ASN A 81 16.58 8.78 6.72
N PHE A 82 16.70 7.90 5.74
CA PHE A 82 17.53 6.70 5.86
C PHE A 82 18.77 6.67 4.94
N ALA A 83 18.74 7.40 3.81
CA ALA A 83 19.85 7.36 2.86
C ALA A 83 21.18 7.89 3.44
N GLY A 84 21.12 8.94 4.25
CA GLY A 84 22.30 9.50 4.91
C GLY A 84 22.98 8.50 5.85
N GLY A 85 22.20 7.77 6.64
CA GLY A 85 22.69 6.72 7.52
C GLY A 85 23.34 5.57 6.76
N LEU A 86 22.71 5.13 5.67
CA LEU A 86 23.26 4.08 4.81
C LEU A 86 24.57 4.54 4.14
N THR A 87 24.60 5.79 3.67
CA THR A 87 25.82 6.38 3.07
C THR A 87 27.00 6.33 4.04
N LYS A 88 26.78 6.79 5.28
CA LYS A 88 27.81 6.76 6.33
C LYS A 88 28.27 5.34 6.63
N TRP A 89 27.33 4.41 6.71
CA TRP A 89 27.64 3.00 6.96
C TRP A 89 28.46 2.39 5.83
N ILE A 90 28.12 2.65 4.57
CA ILE A 90 28.85 2.15 3.40
C ILE A 90 30.29 2.69 3.40
N ILE A 91 30.45 4.00 3.59
CA ILE A 91 31.77 4.65 3.62
C ILE A 91 32.63 4.05 4.73
N ALA A 92 32.07 3.89 5.92
CA ALA A 92 32.82 3.35 7.07
C ALA A 92 33.17 1.87 6.89
N THR A 93 32.28 1.06 6.38
CA THR A 93 32.43 -0.39 6.22
C THR A 93 33.44 -0.74 5.12
N PHE A 94 33.29 -0.12 3.96
CA PHE A 94 34.10 -0.40 2.77
C PHE A 94 35.31 0.54 2.64
N ARG A 95 35.49 1.50 3.55
CA ARG A 95 36.60 2.48 3.58
C ARG A 95 36.76 3.15 2.21
N ILE A 96 35.67 3.58 1.61
CA ILE A 96 35.68 4.21 0.30
C ILE A 96 36.18 5.63 0.42
N THR A 97 37.33 5.92 -0.18
CA THR A 97 37.98 7.25 -0.14
C THR A 97 38.05 7.90 -1.53
N LYS A 98 37.91 7.10 -2.62
CA LYS A 98 38.08 7.54 -3.99
C LYS A 98 36.84 8.07 -4.64
N VAL A 99 35.67 7.79 -4.07
CA VAL A 99 34.37 8.19 -4.62
C VAL A 99 33.78 9.31 -3.79
N SER A 100 33.19 10.31 -4.44
CA SER A 100 32.52 11.42 -3.76
C SER A 100 31.41 10.90 -2.84
N PRO A 101 31.26 11.46 -1.63
CA PRO A 101 30.13 11.12 -0.74
C PRO A 101 28.77 11.35 -1.40
N ASP A 102 28.64 12.33 -2.27
CA ASP A 102 27.40 12.61 -2.98
C ASP A 102 26.99 11.47 -3.92
N VAL A 103 27.95 10.89 -4.62
CA VAL A 103 27.71 9.72 -5.49
C VAL A 103 27.23 8.53 -4.65
N ILE A 104 27.88 8.28 -3.51
CA ILE A 104 27.50 7.20 -2.59
C ILE A 104 26.09 7.46 -2.01
N ASN A 105 25.79 8.70 -1.69
CA ASN A 105 24.45 9.08 -1.21
C ASN A 105 23.36 8.81 -2.26
N ASN A 106 23.61 9.15 -3.53
CA ASN A 106 22.68 8.87 -4.62
C ASN A 106 22.46 7.36 -4.79
N ILE A 107 23.50 6.57 -4.70
CA ILE A 107 23.41 5.10 -4.74
C ILE A 107 22.60 4.61 -3.53
N SER A 108 22.83 5.16 -2.34
CA SER A 108 22.08 4.81 -1.12
C SER A 108 20.59 5.10 -1.26
N VAL A 109 20.23 6.23 -1.86
CA VAL A 109 18.82 6.59 -2.15
C VAL A 109 18.18 5.52 -3.03
N VAL A 110 18.87 5.09 -4.10
CA VAL A 110 18.35 4.06 -5.00
C VAL A 110 18.17 2.73 -4.25
N ILE A 111 19.17 2.32 -3.47
CA ILE A 111 19.12 1.07 -2.70
C ILE A 111 17.95 1.09 -1.70
N ILE A 112 17.80 2.16 -0.93
CA ILE A 112 16.71 2.31 0.05
C ILE A 112 15.37 2.32 -0.63
N THR A 113 15.25 3.03 -1.75
CA THR A 113 14.01 3.07 -2.53
C THR A 113 13.61 1.68 -3.02
N LEU A 114 14.56 0.89 -3.53
CA LEU A 114 14.31 -0.48 -3.96
C LEU A 114 13.88 -1.40 -2.81
N ILE A 115 14.60 -1.36 -1.71
CA ILE A 115 14.28 -2.16 -0.51
C ILE A 115 12.90 -1.80 0.01
N LEU A 116 12.62 -0.51 0.15
CA LEU A 116 11.37 -0.03 0.68
C LEU A 116 10.20 -0.30 -0.25
N SER A 117 10.41 -0.14 -1.56
CA SER A 117 9.41 -0.48 -2.58
C SER A 117 9.05 -1.95 -2.50
N TYR A 118 10.03 -2.83 -2.29
CA TYR A 118 9.78 -4.26 -2.09
C TYR A 118 8.89 -4.50 -0.87
N PHE A 119 9.23 -3.95 0.29
CA PHE A 119 8.44 -4.12 1.51
C PHE A 119 7.06 -3.48 1.38
N THR A 120 6.96 -2.30 0.81
CA THR A 120 5.70 -1.60 0.58
C THR A 120 4.79 -2.41 -0.35
N LEU A 121 5.35 -2.94 -1.43
CA LEU A 121 4.61 -3.78 -2.37
C LEU A 121 4.11 -5.06 -1.69
N VAL A 122 4.98 -5.77 -0.99
CA VAL A 122 4.60 -7.04 -0.33
C VAL A 122 3.63 -6.80 0.82
N LEU A 123 3.99 -5.93 1.77
CA LEU A 123 3.19 -5.71 2.99
C LEU A 123 2.01 -4.77 2.76
N GLY A 124 2.13 -3.82 1.84
CA GLY A 124 1.12 -2.81 1.57
C GLY A 124 0.13 -3.16 0.48
N GLU A 125 0.44 -4.10 -0.39
CA GLU A 125 -0.42 -4.49 -1.51
C GLU A 125 -0.67 -5.99 -1.59
N LEU A 126 0.35 -6.81 -1.75
CA LEU A 126 0.18 -8.24 -2.03
C LEU A 126 -0.41 -9.01 -0.86
N VAL A 127 0.11 -8.83 0.34
CA VAL A 127 -0.41 -9.52 1.54
C VAL A 127 -1.84 -9.08 1.87
N PRO A 128 -2.18 -7.78 1.91
CA PRO A 128 -3.55 -7.34 2.16
C PRO A 128 -4.54 -7.85 1.12
N LYS A 129 -4.19 -7.86 -0.15
CA LYS A 129 -5.03 -8.39 -1.23
C LYS A 129 -5.26 -9.89 -1.06
N ARG A 130 -4.21 -10.64 -0.73
CA ARG A 130 -4.31 -12.08 -0.52
C ARG A 130 -5.16 -12.43 0.71
N VAL A 131 -4.99 -11.70 1.80
CA VAL A 131 -5.82 -11.87 3.01
C VAL A 131 -7.28 -11.56 2.72
N ALA A 132 -7.56 -10.46 2.02
CA ALA A 132 -8.91 -10.07 1.64
C ALA A 132 -9.57 -11.12 0.73
N MET A 133 -8.87 -11.67 -0.24
CA MET A 133 -9.36 -12.74 -1.12
C MET A 133 -9.65 -14.03 -0.34
N LYS A 134 -8.77 -14.41 0.59
CA LYS A 134 -8.94 -15.60 1.44
C LYS A 134 -10.17 -15.47 2.34
N ASN A 135 -10.38 -14.32 2.94
CA ASN A 135 -11.56 -14.06 3.77
C ASN A 135 -12.85 -14.09 2.95
N LYS A 136 -12.82 -13.60 1.71
CA LYS A 136 -13.93 -13.70 0.78
C LYS A 136 -14.32 -15.15 0.50
N GLU A 137 -13.37 -16.01 0.20
CA GLU A 137 -13.61 -17.44 -0.04
C GLU A 137 -14.26 -18.12 1.16
N LYS A 138 -13.81 -17.81 2.38
CA LYS A 138 -14.41 -18.32 3.63
C LYS A 138 -15.86 -17.86 3.79
N LEU A 139 -16.14 -16.59 3.50
CA LEU A 139 -17.49 -16.02 3.56
C LEU A 139 -18.41 -16.65 2.52
N ASP A 140 -17.93 -16.85 1.30
CA ASP A 140 -18.68 -17.48 0.21
C ASP A 140 -19.01 -18.94 0.56
N ARG A 141 -18.07 -19.69 1.13
CA ARG A 141 -18.31 -21.07 1.61
C ARG A 141 -19.37 -21.12 2.71
N LYS A 142 -19.39 -20.17 3.63
CA LYS A 142 -20.40 -20.08 4.70
C LYS A 142 -21.79 -19.71 4.17
N SER A 143 -21.88 -18.96 3.10
CA SER A 143 -23.15 -18.53 2.51
C SER A 143 -23.77 -19.57 1.56
N VAL A 144 -23.04 -20.61 1.18
CA VAL A 144 -23.53 -21.73 0.36
C VAL A 144 -24.11 -22.86 1.21
N VAL A 145 -23.86 -22.84 2.49
CA VAL A 145 -24.43 -23.76 3.48
C VAL A 145 -25.65 -23.11 4.13
#